data_226a75ee3f5636e64b592810dad75aa9
#
_entry.id   226a75ee3f5636e64b592810dad75aa9
#
_cell.length_a   1.000
_cell.length_b   1.000
_cell.length_c   1.000
_cell.angle_alpha   90.00
_cell.angle_beta   90.00
_cell.angle_gamma   90.00
#
_symmetry.space_group_name_H-M   'P 1'
#
loop_
_entity.id
_entity.type
_entity.pdbx_description
1 polymer ?
#
loop_
_entity_poly.entity_id
_entity_poly.type
_entity_poly.pdbx_seq_one_letter_code
_entity_poly.pdbx_strand_id
1 'polypeptide(L)'
;MTTLTVVKKGDMVAIAADTPNGLMVPVIKNAERKGVFELARETGELAKQAREGKLKPADMQGACFTISSLGGIGGTYFAPIVNAPEVAILGVNKSAMKPVWDGKQFVPRLTLPLSLTADHRVIDGALATRFNVYLAQLLADMRRSML
;
A
#
# COMPACT_ATOMS: atom_id res chain seq x y z
N MET A 1 -10.07 5.46 -4.74
CA MET A 1 -9.15 4.70 -3.88
C MET A 1 -8.36 3.77 -4.79
N THR A 2 -7.10 4.05 -5.04
CA THR A 2 -6.28 3.28 -5.99
C THR A 2 -5.51 2.25 -5.18
N THR A 3 -5.84 0.98 -5.32
CA THR A 3 -5.11 -0.13 -4.70
C THR A 3 -3.95 -0.49 -5.60
N LEU A 4 -2.74 -0.45 -5.07
CA LEU A 4 -1.54 -0.88 -5.76
C LEU A 4 -1.03 -2.17 -5.15
N THR A 5 -0.88 -3.20 -5.97
CA THR A 5 -0.27 -4.46 -5.56
C THR A 5 1.07 -4.60 -6.25
N VAL A 6 2.16 -4.59 -5.50
CA VAL A 6 3.49 -4.97 -5.97
C VAL A 6 3.99 -6.08 -5.05
N VAL A 7 3.78 -7.31 -5.46
CA VAL A 7 4.30 -8.47 -4.72
C VAL A 7 4.96 -9.41 -5.71
N LYS A 8 6.24 -9.65 -5.50
CA LYS A 8 6.97 -10.72 -6.18
C LYS A 8 7.35 -11.77 -5.12
N LYS A 9 6.62 -12.90 -5.11
CA LYS A 9 6.84 -14.06 -4.25
C LYS A 9 6.31 -13.94 -2.81
N GLY A 10 5.01 -13.93 -2.71
CA GLY A 10 4.26 -14.03 -1.46
C GLY A 10 2.80 -13.72 -1.79
N ASP A 11 1.96 -14.69 -1.73
CA ASP A 11 0.61 -14.68 -2.30
C ASP A 11 -0.40 -13.82 -1.54
N MET A 12 0.00 -13.10 -0.48
CA MET A 12 -0.95 -12.49 0.44
C MET A 12 -0.54 -11.07 0.85
N VAL A 13 -1.42 -10.11 0.58
CA VAL A 13 -1.24 -8.70 0.93
C VAL A 13 -2.31 -8.28 1.93
N ALA A 14 -1.88 -7.71 3.04
CA ALA A 14 -2.78 -7.14 4.03
C ALA A 14 -3.07 -5.66 3.71
N ILE A 15 -4.30 -5.23 3.99
CA ILE A 15 -4.74 -3.85 3.81
C ILE A 15 -5.37 -3.36 5.10
N ALA A 16 -4.82 -2.30 5.68
CA ALA A 16 -5.36 -1.71 6.90
C ALA A 16 -6.71 -1.04 6.62
N ALA A 17 -7.74 -1.44 7.36
CA ALA A 17 -9.08 -0.88 7.32
C ALA A 17 -9.42 -0.24 8.68
N ASP A 18 -9.80 1.04 8.67
CA ASP A 18 -10.29 1.74 9.84
C ASP A 18 -11.73 1.33 10.15
N THR A 19 -12.00 1.03 11.43
CA THR A 19 -13.32 0.62 11.92
C THR A 19 -13.65 1.33 13.24
N PRO A 20 -14.93 1.42 13.63
CA PRO A 20 -15.32 2.00 14.93
C PRO A 20 -14.67 1.32 16.14
N ASN A 21 -14.26 0.06 16.00
CA ASN A 21 -13.66 -0.74 17.08
C ASN A 21 -12.12 -0.80 16.99
N GLY A 22 -11.50 0.02 16.15
CA GLY A 22 -10.06 0.05 15.92
C GLY A 22 -9.65 -0.45 14.55
N LEU A 23 -8.35 -0.60 14.34
CA LEU A 23 -7.77 -0.98 13.06
C LEU A 23 -7.90 -2.50 12.86
N MET A 24 -8.48 -2.89 11.72
CA MET A 24 -8.52 -4.26 11.25
C MET A 24 -7.64 -4.39 10.00
N VAL A 25 -6.94 -5.52 9.86
CA VAL A 25 -5.98 -5.72 8.76
C VAL A 25 -6.30 -7.01 7.99
N PRO A 26 -7.36 -7.00 7.15
CA PRO A 26 -7.71 -8.16 6.33
C PRO A 26 -6.65 -8.44 5.27
N VAL A 27 -6.57 -9.70 4.85
CA VAL A 27 -5.56 -10.23 3.95
C VAL A 27 -6.19 -10.66 2.63
N ILE A 28 -5.71 -10.10 1.53
CA ILE A 28 -6.02 -10.54 0.17
C ILE A 28 -5.10 -11.71 -0.16
N LYS A 29 -5.69 -12.87 -0.43
CA LYS A 29 -4.96 -14.09 -0.77
C LYS A 29 -4.78 -14.20 -2.28
N ASN A 30 -3.66 -14.80 -2.74
CA ASN A 30 -3.31 -14.98 -4.15
C ASN A 30 -3.34 -13.65 -4.94
N ALA A 31 -2.84 -12.58 -4.35
CA ALA A 31 -2.91 -11.23 -4.92
C ALA A 31 -2.21 -11.14 -6.29
N GLU A 32 -1.15 -11.93 -6.51
CA GLU A 32 -0.37 -11.98 -7.75
C GLU A 32 -1.16 -12.58 -8.94
N ARG A 33 -2.26 -13.28 -8.68
CA ARG A 33 -3.13 -13.89 -9.70
C ARG A 33 -4.33 -13.03 -10.05
N LYS A 34 -4.49 -11.88 -9.40
CA LYS A 34 -5.66 -11.03 -9.52
C LYS A 34 -5.34 -9.76 -10.28
N GLY A 35 -6.23 -9.36 -11.17
CA GLY A 35 -6.15 -8.07 -11.85
C GLY A 35 -6.52 -6.90 -10.95
N VAL A 36 -6.18 -5.67 -11.37
CA VAL A 36 -6.39 -4.44 -10.59
C VAL A 36 -7.86 -4.25 -10.19
N PHE A 37 -8.82 -4.53 -11.08
CA PHE A 37 -10.25 -4.40 -10.79
C PHE A 37 -10.73 -5.43 -9.78
N GLU A 38 -10.24 -6.65 -9.85
CA GLU A 38 -10.56 -7.71 -8.89
C GLU A 38 -10.01 -7.37 -7.51
N LEU A 39 -8.75 -6.94 -7.43
CA LEU A 39 -8.14 -6.46 -6.19
C LEU A 39 -8.90 -5.28 -5.59
N ALA A 40 -9.31 -4.32 -6.40
CA ALA A 40 -10.08 -3.16 -5.93
C ALA A 40 -11.44 -3.57 -5.34
N ARG A 41 -12.15 -4.50 -6.00
CA ARG A 41 -13.42 -5.03 -5.52
C ARG A 41 -13.25 -5.78 -4.19
N GLU A 42 -12.32 -6.74 -4.14
CA GLU A 42 -12.05 -7.53 -2.93
C GLU A 42 -11.62 -6.65 -1.75
N THR A 43 -10.78 -5.65 -2.00
CA THR A 43 -10.42 -4.64 -0.99
C THR A 43 -11.65 -3.95 -0.41
N GLY A 44 -12.57 -3.53 -1.28
CA GLY A 44 -13.82 -2.89 -0.86
C GLY A 44 -14.72 -3.81 -0.05
N GLU A 45 -14.83 -5.07 -0.45
CA GLU A 45 -15.61 -6.10 0.25
C GLU A 45 -15.03 -6.42 1.63
N LEU A 46 -13.71 -6.62 1.72
CA LEU A 46 -13.02 -6.88 2.98
C LEU A 46 -13.11 -5.68 3.94
N ALA A 47 -12.95 -4.46 3.43
CA ALA A 47 -13.11 -3.25 4.23
C ALA A 47 -14.55 -3.09 4.75
N LYS A 48 -15.56 -3.48 3.98
CA LYS A 48 -16.96 -3.51 4.41
C LYS A 48 -17.17 -4.54 5.51
N GLN A 49 -16.68 -5.77 5.32
CA GLN A 49 -16.76 -6.84 6.33
C GLN A 49 -16.04 -6.45 7.63
N ALA A 50 -14.90 -5.76 7.54
CA ALA A 50 -14.20 -5.24 8.70
C ALA A 50 -15.07 -4.27 9.51
N ARG A 51 -15.69 -3.29 8.85
CA ARG A 51 -16.59 -2.31 9.51
C ARG A 51 -17.84 -2.95 10.11
N GLU A 52 -18.33 -4.03 9.50
CA GLU A 52 -19.49 -4.80 9.97
C GLU A 52 -19.14 -5.84 11.06
N GLY A 53 -17.86 -5.97 11.43
CA GLY A 53 -17.38 -6.96 12.41
C GLY A 53 -17.53 -8.42 11.96
N LYS A 54 -17.53 -8.67 10.64
CA LYS A 54 -17.77 -9.99 10.04
C LYS A 54 -16.50 -10.73 9.64
N LEU A 55 -15.31 -10.10 9.80
CA LEU A 55 -14.05 -10.77 9.51
C LEU A 55 -13.78 -11.91 10.47
N LYS A 56 -13.34 -13.04 9.93
CA LYS A 56 -12.89 -14.19 10.71
C LYS A 56 -11.39 -14.07 11.01
N PRO A 57 -10.87 -14.70 12.07
CA PRO A 57 -9.43 -14.71 12.35
C PRO A 57 -8.56 -15.18 11.17
N ALA A 58 -9.06 -16.15 10.38
CA ALA A 58 -8.39 -16.65 9.19
C ALA A 58 -8.28 -15.61 8.05
N ASP A 59 -9.12 -14.58 8.06
CA ASP A 59 -9.11 -13.50 7.06
C ASP A 59 -8.05 -12.43 7.36
N MET A 60 -7.43 -12.50 8.55
CA MET A 60 -6.41 -11.56 9.02
C MET A 60 -5.02 -12.18 9.16
N GLN A 61 -4.80 -13.39 8.63
CA GLN A 61 -3.56 -14.14 8.79
C GLN A 61 -2.89 -14.48 7.47
N GLY A 62 -1.57 -14.60 7.53
CA GLY A 62 -0.75 -15.10 6.44
C GLY A 62 -0.24 -14.03 5.48
N ALA A 63 -0.41 -12.74 5.76
CA ALA A 63 0.15 -11.70 4.93
C ALA A 63 1.68 -11.74 4.90
N CYS A 64 2.27 -11.39 3.76
CA CYS A 64 3.70 -11.23 3.59
C CYS A 64 4.10 -9.75 3.45
N PHE A 65 3.12 -8.88 3.19
CA PHE A 65 3.32 -7.44 3.03
C PHE A 65 2.04 -6.68 3.36
N THR A 66 2.15 -5.59 4.10
CA THR A 66 0.99 -4.75 4.46
C THR A 66 1.04 -3.40 3.72
N ILE A 67 -0.15 -2.94 3.31
CA ILE A 67 -0.36 -1.58 2.80
C ILE A 67 -1.30 -0.86 3.75
N SER A 68 -0.83 0.26 4.31
CA SER A 68 -1.63 1.14 5.17
C SER A 68 -1.87 2.48 4.49
N SER A 69 -3.11 2.94 4.43
CA SER A 69 -3.47 4.19 3.78
C SER A 69 -4.18 5.13 4.74
N LEU A 70 -3.59 6.30 4.96
CA LEU A 70 -4.20 7.42 5.68
C LEU A 70 -4.67 8.54 4.74
N GLY A 71 -4.62 8.33 3.43
CA GLY A 71 -4.93 9.36 2.42
C GLY A 71 -6.32 9.96 2.51
N GLY A 72 -7.29 9.24 3.08
CA GLY A 72 -8.66 9.72 3.32
C GLY A 72 -8.81 10.57 4.58
N ILE A 73 -7.91 10.45 5.55
CA ILE A 73 -8.00 11.11 6.86
C ILE A 73 -7.18 12.40 6.85
N GLY A 74 -5.95 12.34 6.38
CA GLY A 74 -5.04 13.48 6.34
C GLY A 74 -3.59 13.08 6.58
N GLY A 75 -2.75 14.07 6.89
CA GLY A 75 -1.31 13.87 7.12
C GLY A 75 -0.48 13.91 5.82
N THR A 76 0.73 14.45 5.95
CA THR A 76 1.68 14.55 4.82
C THR A 76 2.52 13.29 4.70
N TYR A 77 2.98 12.77 5.85
CA TYR A 77 3.77 11.55 5.98
C TYR A 77 3.43 10.85 7.29
N PHE A 78 3.56 9.53 7.31
CA PHE A 78 3.56 8.73 8.54
C PHE A 78 4.54 7.56 8.36
N ALA A 79 5.03 7.03 9.47
CA ALA A 79 5.87 5.84 9.51
C ALA A 79 5.04 4.67 10.04
N PRO A 80 4.52 3.79 9.19
CA PRO A 80 3.76 2.64 9.64
C PRO A 80 4.68 1.66 10.39
N ILE A 81 4.13 0.95 11.36
CA ILE A 81 4.88 -0.06 12.12
C ILE A 81 4.72 -1.40 11.42
N VAL A 82 5.85 -2.09 11.19
CA VAL A 82 5.86 -3.42 10.57
C VAL A 82 5.12 -4.42 11.45
N ASN A 83 4.19 -5.15 10.86
CA ASN A 83 3.39 -6.15 11.54
C ASN A 83 4.09 -7.52 11.45
N ALA A 84 4.78 -7.94 12.51
CA ALA A 84 5.47 -9.24 12.54
C ALA A 84 4.49 -10.40 12.26
N PRO A 85 4.90 -11.42 11.48
CA PRO A 85 6.24 -11.74 10.97
C PRO A 85 6.58 -11.10 9.61
N GLU A 86 5.80 -10.18 9.11
CA GLU A 86 6.14 -9.41 7.92
C GLU A 86 7.42 -8.59 8.14
N VAL A 87 8.12 -8.26 7.06
CA VAL A 87 9.40 -7.53 7.13
C VAL A 87 9.32 -6.12 6.53
N ALA A 88 8.18 -5.76 5.95
CA ALA A 88 7.96 -4.42 5.41
C ALA A 88 6.48 -4.04 5.36
N ILE A 89 6.22 -2.74 5.40
CA ILE A 89 4.90 -2.14 5.27
C ILE A 89 5.00 -0.84 4.47
N LEU A 90 4.07 -0.65 3.54
CA LEU A 90 3.96 0.56 2.73
C LEU A 90 2.88 1.47 3.29
N GLY A 91 3.25 2.70 3.62
CA GLY A 91 2.35 3.79 3.94
C GLY A 91 1.97 4.60 2.70
N VAL A 92 0.67 4.74 2.45
CA VAL A 92 0.12 5.60 1.38
C VAL A 92 -0.50 6.83 2.01
N ASN A 93 0.09 7.99 1.73
CA ASN A 93 -0.30 9.27 2.34
C ASN A 93 -1.31 10.03 1.48
N LYS A 94 -1.74 11.19 1.95
CA LYS A 94 -2.66 12.06 1.22
C LYS A 94 -1.96 12.73 0.04
N SER A 95 -2.54 12.60 -1.15
CA SER A 95 -2.08 13.34 -2.33
C SER A 95 -2.24 14.84 -2.15
N ALA A 96 -1.24 15.61 -2.56
CA ALA A 96 -1.24 17.05 -2.51
C ALA A 96 -0.59 17.66 -3.75
N MET A 97 -1.03 18.87 -4.10
CA MET A 97 -0.36 19.64 -5.15
C MET A 97 1.00 20.13 -4.64
N LYS A 98 2.07 19.81 -5.37
CA LYS A 98 3.44 20.24 -5.05
C LYS A 98 4.07 20.89 -6.27
N PRO A 99 4.91 21.94 -6.08
CA PRO A 99 5.72 22.48 -7.16
C PRO A 99 6.82 21.47 -7.49
N VAL A 100 6.86 21.03 -8.74
CA VAL A 100 7.87 20.10 -9.26
C VAL A 100 8.62 20.78 -10.40
N TRP A 101 9.94 20.73 -10.37
CA TRP A 101 10.79 21.27 -11.43
C TRP A 101 10.71 20.39 -12.68
N ASP A 102 10.35 20.96 -13.83
CA ASP A 102 10.21 20.25 -15.11
C ASP A 102 11.45 20.33 -16.01
N GLY A 103 12.50 20.95 -15.49
CA GLY A 103 13.75 21.26 -16.24
C GLY A 103 13.84 22.74 -16.68
N LYS A 104 12.75 23.50 -16.60
CA LYS A 104 12.68 24.92 -16.99
C LYS A 104 12.00 25.80 -15.95
N GLN A 105 10.94 25.30 -15.32
CA GLN A 105 10.13 26.04 -14.35
C GLN A 105 9.49 25.10 -13.34
N PHE A 106 8.98 25.64 -12.24
CA PHE A 106 8.14 24.90 -11.31
C PHE A 106 6.72 24.78 -11.86
N VAL A 107 6.26 23.54 -12.00
CA VAL A 107 4.88 23.22 -12.41
C VAL A 107 4.13 22.54 -11.28
N PRO A 108 2.83 22.82 -11.08
CA PRO A 108 2.04 22.13 -10.08
C PRO A 108 1.81 20.68 -10.51
N ARG A 109 2.14 19.72 -9.64
CA ARG A 109 1.89 18.29 -9.84
C ARG A 109 1.16 17.71 -8.65
N LEU A 110 0.14 16.88 -8.91
CA LEU A 110 -0.48 16.08 -7.86
C LEU A 110 0.50 14.95 -7.48
N THR A 111 1.02 15.04 -6.27
CA THR A 111 2.05 14.12 -5.76
C THR A 111 1.46 13.24 -4.67
N LEU A 112 1.65 11.92 -4.79
CA LEU A 112 1.30 10.93 -3.78
C LEU A 112 2.56 10.57 -2.98
N PRO A 113 2.69 10.98 -1.70
CA PRO A 113 3.81 10.57 -0.88
C PRO A 113 3.66 9.11 -0.44
N LEU A 114 4.75 8.35 -0.51
CA LEU A 114 4.84 6.97 -0.06
C LEU A 114 5.89 6.87 1.04
N SER A 115 5.59 6.07 2.07
CA SER A 115 6.51 5.76 3.18
C SER A 115 6.69 4.25 3.25
N LEU A 116 7.92 3.77 3.19
CA LEU A 116 8.23 2.36 3.39
C LEU A 116 8.94 2.20 4.73
N THR A 117 8.39 1.38 5.60
CA THR A 117 9.08 0.90 6.82
C THR A 117 9.48 -0.55 6.60
N ALA A 118 10.71 -0.89 6.96
CA ALA A 118 11.24 -2.23 6.78
C ALA A 118 12.07 -2.67 8.00
N ASP A 119 12.09 -3.98 8.25
CA ASP A 119 12.97 -4.60 9.24
C ASP A 119 14.40 -4.61 8.69
N HIS A 120 15.27 -3.77 9.24
CA HIS A 120 16.63 -3.58 8.74
C HIS A 120 17.55 -4.79 8.98
N ARG A 121 17.09 -5.79 9.73
CA ARG A 121 17.79 -7.09 9.84
C ARG A 121 17.65 -7.94 8.57
N VAL A 122 16.63 -7.67 7.75
CA VAL A 122 16.29 -8.43 6.54
C VAL A 122 16.42 -7.59 5.28
N ILE A 123 16.08 -6.30 5.36
CA ILE A 123 16.03 -5.37 4.22
C ILE A 123 17.00 -4.23 4.48
N ASP A 124 18.01 -4.11 3.63
CA ASP A 124 18.93 -2.98 3.67
C ASP A 124 18.34 -1.72 2.99
N GLY A 125 18.98 -0.57 3.24
CA GLY A 125 18.54 0.71 2.71
C GLY A 125 18.57 0.77 1.18
N ALA A 126 19.49 0.05 0.53
CA ALA A 126 19.60 0.01 -0.93
C ALA A 126 18.43 -0.76 -1.54
N LEU A 127 18.05 -1.89 -0.95
CA LEU A 127 16.88 -2.68 -1.39
C LEU A 127 15.59 -1.89 -1.19
N ALA A 128 15.40 -1.28 -0.02
CA ALA A 128 14.24 -0.43 0.28
C ALA A 128 14.11 0.74 -0.71
N THR A 129 15.22 1.40 -1.01
CA THR A 129 15.25 2.51 -1.98
C THR A 129 14.91 2.03 -3.39
N ARG A 130 15.51 0.93 -3.86
CA ARG A 130 15.20 0.35 -5.18
C ARG A 130 13.72 -0.02 -5.31
N PHE A 131 13.13 -0.59 -4.27
CA PHE A 131 11.69 -0.90 -4.23
C PHE A 131 10.85 0.38 -4.41
N ASN A 132 11.11 1.43 -3.62
CA ASN A 132 10.36 2.68 -3.72
C ASN A 132 10.52 3.36 -5.09
N VAL A 133 11.71 3.39 -5.66
CA VAL A 133 11.97 3.96 -6.98
C VAL A 133 11.22 3.19 -8.06
N TYR A 134 11.27 1.87 -8.02
CA TYR A 134 10.56 1.01 -8.96
C TYR A 134 9.04 1.20 -8.87
N LEU A 135 8.51 1.22 -7.66
CA LEU A 135 7.08 1.47 -7.42
C LEU A 135 6.66 2.85 -7.95
N ALA A 136 7.44 3.89 -7.66
CA ALA A 136 7.17 5.23 -8.17
C ALA A 136 7.17 5.30 -9.70
N GLN A 137 8.06 4.57 -10.38
CA GLN A 137 8.10 4.48 -11.84
C GLN A 137 6.86 3.79 -12.42
N LEU A 138 6.37 2.71 -11.77
CA LEU A 138 5.13 2.03 -12.18
C LEU A 138 3.91 2.93 -12.02
N LEU A 139 3.86 3.69 -10.92
CA LEU A 139 2.77 4.62 -10.64
C LEU A 139 2.78 5.86 -11.54
N ALA A 140 3.95 6.30 -11.98
CA ALA A 140 4.08 7.43 -12.87
C ALA A 140 3.57 7.13 -14.29
N ASP A 141 3.61 5.87 -14.72
CA ASP A 141 3.08 5.41 -16.00
C ASP A 141 2.39 4.05 -15.85
N MET A 142 1.06 4.07 -15.69
CA MET A 142 0.24 2.88 -15.52
C MET A 142 0.34 1.87 -16.67
N ARG A 143 0.73 2.29 -17.87
CA ARG A 143 0.95 1.38 -19.01
C ARG A 143 2.03 0.35 -18.71
N ARG A 144 3.02 0.70 -17.87
CA ARG A 144 4.11 -0.20 -17.45
C ARG A 144 3.65 -1.34 -16.54
N SER A 145 2.48 -1.20 -15.92
CA SER A 145 1.88 -2.24 -15.07
C SER A 145 0.93 -3.17 -15.85
N MET A 146 0.66 -2.85 -17.13
CA MET A 146 -0.25 -3.60 -18.00
C MET A 146 0.50 -4.48 -19.01
N LEU A 147 1.82 -4.41 -19.04
CA LEU A 147 2.73 -5.24 -19.84
C LEU A 147 3.29 -6.41 -19.01
#